data_357265736d877a9d5e5538b616bd69cc
#
_entry.id   357265736d877a9d5e5538b616bd69cc
#
_cell.length_a   1.000
_cell.length_b   1.000
_cell.length_c   1.000
_cell.angle_alpha   90.00
_cell.angle_beta   90.00
_cell.angle_gamma   90.00
#
_symmetry.space_group_name_H-M   'P 1'
#
loop_
_entity.id
_entity.type
_entity.pdbx_description
1 polymer ?
#
loop_
_entity_poly.entity_id
_entity_poly.type
_entity_poly.pdbx_seq_one_letter_code
_entity_poly.pdbx_strand_id
1 'polypeptide(L)'
;METGKDVSCELGEHMQIIQQTTEFIIKEKTAAALGKFDGIHRGHQKLLEEILEQKKKGLKAVIFTFDPSPATLFQKSKVKELSTKKEKEALFEEMGVDILIEFPLNEKTAAMSAEDFIEDVLVKKMNVGFIAAGTDLSFGYQGAGNAKLLKAFSEEYGFQVEIIDKVCHEGREISSSYVREEIEKGNMELAAALIGKTYSISGVVEHGNRIGRTLGFPTVNLLPEKVKLLPPCGVYFSKVFVDKEVYDGVTNIGYKPTVSEESRIGVETFIYDFEKDVYGKEITVSLEHFRRSEQKFSDLEQLKAQVDADKEAGVKFHQK
;
A
#
# COMPACT_ATOMS: atom_id res chain seq x y z
N MET A 1 1.30 -34.89 -40.09
CA MET A 1 1.24 -35.18 -38.63
C MET A 1 1.99 -34.05 -37.94
N GLU A 2 1.29 -32.99 -37.66
CA GLU A 2 1.84 -31.86 -36.88
C GLU A 2 1.28 -31.94 -35.47
N THR A 3 2.17 -32.19 -34.53
CA THR A 3 1.85 -32.23 -33.09
C THR A 3 1.73 -30.80 -32.57
N GLY A 4 0.49 -30.40 -32.35
CA GLY A 4 0.20 -29.15 -31.63
C GLY A 4 0.80 -29.19 -30.22
N LYS A 5 1.70 -28.25 -29.92
CA LYS A 5 2.11 -27.95 -28.54
C LYS A 5 0.97 -27.17 -27.88
N ASP A 6 0.28 -27.84 -26.98
CA ASP A 6 -0.56 -27.19 -25.98
C ASP A 6 0.32 -26.30 -25.13
N VAL A 7 0.21 -24.99 -25.34
CA VAL A 7 0.71 -23.99 -24.39
C VAL A 7 -0.42 -23.80 -23.39
N SER A 8 -0.43 -24.62 -22.34
CA SER A 8 -1.22 -24.34 -21.14
C SER A 8 -0.69 -23.07 -20.52
N CYS A 9 -1.36 -21.96 -20.77
CA CYS A 9 -1.23 -20.74 -19.99
C CYS A 9 -1.76 -21.09 -18.59
N GLU A 10 -0.87 -21.29 -17.62
CA GLU A 10 -1.25 -21.36 -16.21
C GLU A 10 -1.85 -20.00 -15.86
N LEU A 11 -3.17 -19.93 -15.84
CA LEU A 11 -3.91 -18.84 -15.19
C LEU A 11 -3.56 -18.90 -13.71
N GLY A 12 -2.70 -18.02 -13.26
CA GLY A 12 -2.37 -17.86 -11.84
C GLY A 12 -3.68 -17.72 -11.05
N GLU A 13 -3.84 -18.54 -10.00
CA GLU A 13 -4.98 -18.41 -9.09
C GLU A 13 -4.96 -16.98 -8.52
N HIS A 14 -6.06 -16.23 -8.69
CA HIS A 14 -6.21 -14.92 -8.08
C HIS A 14 -6.23 -15.04 -6.57
N MET A 15 -5.67 -14.06 -5.85
CA MET A 15 -5.73 -14.00 -4.40
C MET A 15 -7.18 -13.99 -3.91
N GLN A 16 -7.51 -14.91 -3.00
CA GLN A 16 -8.83 -14.95 -2.35
C GLN A 16 -8.91 -13.86 -1.28
N ILE A 17 -9.97 -13.05 -1.28
CA ILE A 17 -10.22 -12.06 -0.24
C ILE A 17 -11.40 -12.49 0.62
N ILE A 18 -11.18 -12.63 1.93
CA ILE A 18 -12.21 -12.91 2.94
C ILE A 18 -12.42 -11.63 3.74
N GLN A 19 -13.59 -11.02 3.61
CA GLN A 19 -13.90 -9.74 4.25
C GLN A 19 -15.35 -9.68 4.74
N GLN A 20 -15.63 -8.79 5.69
CA GLN A 20 -16.98 -8.52 6.25
C GLN A 20 -17.66 -9.75 6.86
N THR A 21 -16.91 -10.80 7.20
CA THR A 21 -17.42 -12.01 7.84
C THR A 21 -16.46 -12.56 8.88
N THR A 22 -16.99 -13.13 9.94
CA THR A 22 -16.25 -13.96 10.88
C THR A 22 -16.42 -15.45 10.60
N GLU A 23 -17.31 -15.78 9.64
CA GLU A 23 -17.65 -17.16 9.29
C GLU A 23 -16.93 -17.59 8.02
N PHE A 24 -15.82 -18.30 8.20
CA PHE A 24 -15.03 -18.94 7.15
C PHE A 24 -14.28 -20.14 7.71
N ILE A 25 -13.90 -21.06 6.85
CA ILE A 25 -13.03 -22.21 7.19
C ILE A 25 -12.09 -22.45 6.01
N ILE A 26 -10.80 -22.44 6.26
CA ILE A 26 -9.78 -22.80 5.31
C ILE A 26 -9.40 -24.27 5.52
N LYS A 27 -9.54 -25.08 4.48
CA LYS A 27 -9.29 -26.54 4.60
C LYS A 27 -7.81 -26.88 4.54
N GLU A 28 -7.07 -26.16 3.71
CA GLU A 28 -5.64 -26.34 3.54
C GLU A 28 -4.88 -25.80 4.75
N LYS A 29 -3.70 -26.36 5.02
CA LYS A 29 -2.79 -25.80 6.02
C LYS A 29 -2.28 -24.45 5.57
N THR A 30 -2.25 -23.47 6.49
CA THR A 30 -1.86 -22.10 6.17
C THR A 30 -0.58 -21.67 6.88
N ALA A 31 0.15 -20.77 6.21
CA ALA A 31 1.22 -19.97 6.78
C ALA A 31 0.73 -18.51 6.85
N ALA A 32 0.57 -17.97 8.04
CA ALA A 32 -0.06 -16.69 8.27
C ALA A 32 0.92 -15.63 8.76
N ALA A 33 0.80 -14.41 8.22
CA ALA A 33 1.40 -13.21 8.79
C ALA A 33 0.29 -12.31 9.37
N LEU A 34 0.47 -11.90 10.63
CA LEU A 34 -0.49 -11.11 11.37
C LEU A 34 -0.02 -9.66 11.50
N GLY A 35 -0.83 -8.68 11.09
CA GLY A 35 -0.44 -7.27 11.21
C GLY A 35 -1.42 -6.28 10.57
N LYS A 36 -1.11 -4.98 10.67
CA LYS A 36 -1.87 -3.91 10.02
C LYS A 36 -1.48 -3.73 8.56
N PHE A 37 -0.24 -4.01 8.23
CA PHE A 37 0.35 -3.89 6.88
C PHE A 37 0.13 -2.53 6.20
N ASP A 38 0.13 -1.44 6.98
CA ASP A 38 0.03 -0.10 6.40
C ASP A 38 1.38 0.30 5.80
N GLY A 39 1.38 0.50 4.47
CA GLY A 39 2.55 0.86 3.67
C GLY A 39 3.46 -0.32 3.29
N ILE A 40 3.23 -1.53 3.79
CA ILE A 40 3.98 -2.77 3.50
C ILE A 40 5.51 -2.50 3.43
N HIS A 41 6.04 -1.81 4.45
CA HIS A 41 7.44 -1.47 4.57
C HIS A 41 8.34 -2.71 4.76
N ARG A 42 9.66 -2.55 4.68
CA ARG A 42 10.64 -3.66 4.75
C ARG A 42 10.46 -4.58 5.95
N GLY A 43 10.01 -4.06 7.10
CA GLY A 43 9.67 -4.89 8.26
C GLY A 43 8.49 -5.82 7.99
N HIS A 44 7.44 -5.35 7.30
CA HIS A 44 6.32 -6.19 6.86
C HIS A 44 6.74 -7.20 5.80
N GLN A 45 7.61 -6.80 4.87
CA GLN A 45 8.10 -7.70 3.81
C GLN A 45 8.84 -8.90 4.38
N LYS A 46 9.54 -8.77 5.50
CA LYS A 46 10.15 -9.91 6.19
C LYS A 46 9.11 -10.94 6.66
N LEU A 47 7.98 -10.50 7.20
CA LEU A 47 6.88 -11.40 7.56
C LEU A 47 6.32 -12.13 6.33
N LEU A 48 6.19 -11.41 5.21
CA LEU A 48 5.71 -11.98 3.96
C LEU A 48 6.72 -12.99 3.38
N GLU A 49 8.01 -12.68 3.39
CA GLU A 49 9.06 -13.60 2.95
C GLU A 49 8.93 -14.95 3.65
N GLU A 50 8.73 -14.96 4.97
CA GLU A 50 8.61 -16.21 5.75
C GLU A 50 7.38 -17.03 5.36
N ILE A 51 6.22 -16.40 5.23
CA ILE A 51 5.01 -17.16 4.83
C ILE A 51 5.10 -17.65 3.37
N LEU A 52 5.75 -16.90 2.48
CA LEU A 52 5.98 -17.33 1.09
C LEU A 52 6.99 -18.47 1.00
N GLU A 53 7.99 -18.54 1.89
CA GLU A 53 8.85 -19.71 2.00
C GLU A 53 8.07 -20.97 2.45
N GLN A 54 7.10 -20.80 3.35
CA GLN A 54 6.23 -21.92 3.74
C GLN A 54 5.27 -22.33 2.61
N LYS A 55 4.85 -21.38 1.78
CA LYS A 55 4.06 -21.69 0.56
C LYS A 55 4.81 -22.65 -0.36
N LYS A 56 6.11 -22.52 -0.53
CA LYS A 56 6.95 -23.45 -1.29
C LYS A 56 6.95 -24.87 -0.70
N LYS A 57 6.61 -25.02 0.59
CA LYS A 57 6.47 -26.30 1.28
C LYS A 57 5.03 -26.85 1.28
N GLY A 58 4.13 -26.19 0.54
CA GLY A 58 2.74 -26.64 0.32
C GLY A 58 1.70 -26.01 1.26
N LEU A 59 2.06 -24.99 2.06
CA LEU A 59 1.07 -24.24 2.84
C LEU A 59 0.48 -23.10 1.97
N LYS A 60 -0.75 -22.68 2.26
CA LYS A 60 -1.31 -21.45 1.67
C LYS A 60 -0.79 -20.23 2.41
N ALA A 61 -0.24 -19.25 1.67
CA ALA A 61 0.24 -17.98 2.24
C ALA A 61 -0.94 -17.07 2.55
N VAL A 62 -1.10 -16.68 3.82
CA VAL A 62 -2.25 -15.92 4.33
C VAL A 62 -1.79 -14.63 5.01
N ILE A 63 -2.39 -13.52 4.63
CA ILE A 63 -2.32 -12.27 5.39
C ILE A 63 -3.58 -12.14 6.23
N PHE A 64 -3.40 -11.86 7.53
CA PHE A 64 -4.50 -11.53 8.43
C PHE A 64 -4.36 -10.11 8.92
N THR A 65 -5.40 -9.31 8.69
CA THR A 65 -5.51 -7.93 9.18
C THR A 65 -6.91 -7.65 9.70
N PHE A 66 -7.07 -6.58 10.48
CA PHE A 66 -8.38 -6.13 10.96
C PHE A 66 -8.92 -5.01 10.07
N ASP A 67 -10.25 -5.04 9.81
CA ASP A 67 -10.97 -3.98 9.12
C ASP A 67 -12.24 -3.57 9.91
N PRO A 68 -12.36 -2.30 10.38
CA PRO A 68 -11.34 -1.26 10.37
C PRO A 68 -10.14 -1.60 11.28
N SER A 69 -9.02 -0.89 11.08
CA SER A 69 -7.86 -1.09 11.97
C SER A 69 -8.20 -0.69 13.42
N PRO A 70 -7.56 -1.28 14.45
CA PRO A 70 -7.79 -0.89 15.83
C PRO A 70 -7.61 0.61 16.08
N ALA A 71 -6.64 1.25 15.43
CA ALA A 71 -6.43 2.69 15.54
C ALA A 71 -7.63 3.49 15.00
N THR A 72 -8.22 3.06 13.88
CA THR A 72 -9.40 3.69 13.30
C THR A 72 -10.62 3.53 14.19
N LEU A 73 -10.82 2.35 14.77
CA LEU A 73 -11.98 2.06 15.61
C LEU A 73 -11.92 2.81 16.95
N PHE A 74 -10.75 2.78 17.64
CA PHE A 74 -10.65 3.25 19.03
C PHE A 74 -10.21 4.71 19.15
N GLN A 75 -9.38 5.23 18.24
CA GLN A 75 -8.83 6.57 18.39
C GLN A 75 -9.70 7.67 17.79
N LYS A 76 -10.81 7.35 17.10
CA LYS A 76 -11.70 8.31 16.40
C LYS A 76 -10.98 9.32 15.49
N SER A 77 -9.67 9.23 15.37
CA SER A 77 -8.86 10.08 14.47
C SER A 77 -8.79 9.40 13.11
N LYS A 78 -9.14 10.13 12.06
CA LYS A 78 -8.95 9.68 10.68
C LYS A 78 -7.45 9.75 10.34
N VAL A 79 -6.67 8.83 10.88
CA VAL A 79 -5.26 8.71 10.51
C VAL A 79 -5.20 8.38 9.03
N LYS A 80 -4.45 9.19 8.27
CA LYS A 80 -4.21 8.93 6.85
C LYS A 80 -3.43 7.63 6.70
N GLU A 81 -3.77 6.82 5.72
CA GLU A 81 -3.13 5.54 5.44
C GLU A 81 -2.00 5.69 4.42
N LEU A 82 -0.92 4.96 4.61
CA LEU A 82 0.19 4.89 3.66
C LEU A 82 -0.22 4.19 2.37
N SER A 83 -1.08 3.18 2.47
CA SER A 83 -1.63 2.46 1.33
C SER A 83 -3.13 2.35 1.47
N THR A 84 -3.86 2.67 0.40
CA THR A 84 -5.31 2.41 0.34
C THR A 84 -5.56 0.89 0.38
N LYS A 85 -6.82 0.51 0.64
CA LYS A 85 -7.22 -0.90 0.63
C LYS A 85 -6.89 -1.56 -0.71
N LYS A 86 -7.25 -0.92 -1.82
CA LYS A 86 -6.94 -1.41 -3.18
C LYS A 86 -5.44 -1.56 -3.44
N GLU A 87 -4.64 -0.59 -3.00
CA GLU A 87 -3.18 -0.65 -3.14
C GLU A 87 -2.58 -1.80 -2.35
N LYS A 88 -3.11 -2.09 -1.14
CA LYS A 88 -2.69 -3.26 -0.33
C LYS A 88 -3.07 -4.58 -0.99
N GLU A 89 -4.32 -4.70 -1.45
CA GLU A 89 -4.83 -5.89 -2.14
C GLU A 89 -3.98 -6.22 -3.37
N ALA A 90 -3.77 -5.23 -4.25
CA ALA A 90 -2.96 -5.40 -5.46
C ALA A 90 -1.52 -5.81 -5.14
N LEU A 91 -0.92 -5.21 -4.10
CA LEU A 91 0.45 -5.53 -3.73
C LEU A 91 0.58 -6.94 -3.13
N PHE A 92 -0.37 -7.38 -2.30
CA PHE A 92 -0.35 -8.75 -1.77
C PHE A 92 -0.53 -9.79 -2.87
N GLU A 93 -1.41 -9.52 -3.84
CA GLU A 93 -1.59 -10.38 -5.01
C GLU A 93 -0.31 -10.45 -5.85
N GLU A 94 0.33 -9.31 -6.14
CA GLU A 94 1.62 -9.22 -6.84
C GLU A 94 2.73 -10.01 -6.11
N MET A 95 2.76 -9.95 -4.78
CA MET A 95 3.72 -10.69 -3.95
C MET A 95 3.43 -12.19 -3.88
N GLY A 96 2.29 -12.67 -4.38
CA GLY A 96 1.93 -14.08 -4.44
C GLY A 96 1.26 -14.61 -3.17
N VAL A 97 0.59 -13.77 -2.39
CA VAL A 97 -0.29 -14.16 -1.28
C VAL A 97 -1.48 -14.93 -1.85
N ASP A 98 -1.88 -16.03 -1.21
CA ASP A 98 -3.03 -16.83 -1.63
C ASP A 98 -4.34 -16.30 -1.06
N ILE A 99 -4.33 -15.85 0.20
CA ILE A 99 -5.54 -15.44 0.90
C ILE A 99 -5.26 -14.16 1.73
N LEU A 100 -6.10 -13.14 1.55
CA LEU A 100 -6.16 -11.97 2.41
C LEU A 100 -7.41 -12.07 3.29
N ILE A 101 -7.23 -12.06 4.61
CA ILE A 101 -8.32 -12.02 5.59
C ILE A 101 -8.39 -10.62 6.18
N GLU A 102 -9.44 -9.89 5.88
CA GLU A 102 -9.81 -8.62 6.52
C GLU A 102 -10.88 -8.87 7.55
N PHE A 103 -10.43 -9.28 8.73
CA PHE A 103 -11.31 -9.70 9.82
C PHE A 103 -12.05 -8.49 10.40
N PRO A 104 -13.40 -8.53 10.48
CA PRO A 104 -14.18 -7.39 10.94
C PRO A 104 -13.88 -7.09 12.41
N LEU A 105 -13.41 -5.86 12.69
CA LEU A 105 -13.20 -5.38 14.05
C LEU A 105 -14.41 -4.55 14.50
N ASN A 106 -15.16 -5.07 15.43
CA ASN A 106 -16.32 -4.47 16.06
C ASN A 106 -16.34 -4.75 17.56
N GLU A 107 -17.33 -4.27 18.29
CA GLU A 107 -17.40 -4.46 19.74
C GLU A 107 -17.31 -5.94 20.17
N LYS A 108 -17.96 -6.85 19.43
CA LYS A 108 -17.96 -8.28 19.72
C LYS A 108 -16.57 -8.91 19.49
N THR A 109 -15.95 -8.66 18.33
CA THR A 109 -14.64 -9.22 17.97
C THR A 109 -13.50 -8.56 18.76
N ALA A 110 -13.64 -7.30 19.14
CA ALA A 110 -12.70 -6.59 20.01
C ALA A 110 -12.74 -7.09 21.47
N ALA A 111 -13.84 -7.71 21.90
CA ALA A 111 -13.99 -8.30 23.22
C ALA A 111 -13.50 -9.77 23.30
N MET A 112 -13.08 -10.35 22.15
CA MET A 112 -12.56 -11.72 22.09
C MET A 112 -11.26 -11.85 22.89
N SER A 113 -11.14 -12.86 23.77
CA SER A 113 -9.90 -13.12 24.50
C SER A 113 -8.75 -13.48 23.54
N ALA A 114 -7.53 -13.38 24.01
CA ALA A 114 -6.38 -13.79 23.20
C ALA A 114 -6.38 -15.30 22.93
N GLU A 115 -6.81 -16.08 23.91
CA GLU A 115 -6.95 -17.52 23.83
C GLU A 115 -8.02 -17.92 22.80
N ASP A 116 -9.23 -17.33 22.89
CA ASP A 116 -10.30 -17.59 21.91
C ASP A 116 -9.88 -17.19 20.49
N PHE A 117 -9.13 -16.09 20.34
CA PHE A 117 -8.59 -15.70 19.04
C PHE A 117 -7.65 -16.76 18.46
N ILE A 118 -6.77 -17.33 19.27
CA ILE A 118 -5.87 -18.40 18.82
C ILE A 118 -6.69 -19.65 18.46
N GLU A 119 -7.55 -20.11 19.36
CA GLU A 119 -8.30 -21.36 19.16
C GLU A 119 -9.31 -21.27 18.02
N ASP A 120 -10.18 -20.26 18.06
CA ASP A 120 -11.31 -20.19 17.14
C ASP A 120 -10.91 -19.62 15.78
N VAL A 121 -10.02 -18.60 15.76
CA VAL A 121 -9.67 -17.95 14.50
C VAL A 121 -8.44 -18.62 13.87
N LEU A 122 -7.31 -18.67 14.57
CA LEU A 122 -6.07 -19.15 13.97
C LEU A 122 -6.12 -20.68 13.75
N VAL A 123 -6.54 -21.45 14.75
CA VAL A 123 -6.53 -22.92 14.67
C VAL A 123 -7.74 -23.45 13.92
N LYS A 124 -8.97 -23.16 14.37
CA LYS A 124 -10.19 -23.78 13.83
C LYS A 124 -10.57 -23.21 12.45
N LYS A 125 -10.50 -21.88 12.26
CA LYS A 125 -10.95 -21.23 11.01
C LYS A 125 -9.85 -21.14 9.97
N MET A 126 -8.63 -20.74 10.35
CA MET A 126 -7.51 -20.58 9.43
C MET A 126 -6.71 -21.86 9.22
N ASN A 127 -6.87 -22.89 10.04
CA ASN A 127 -6.09 -24.14 9.99
C ASN A 127 -4.58 -23.86 9.93
N VAL A 128 -4.11 -23.00 10.83
CA VAL A 128 -2.74 -22.50 10.81
C VAL A 128 -1.74 -23.62 11.08
N GLY A 129 -0.68 -23.69 10.27
CA GLY A 129 0.47 -24.57 10.45
C GLY A 129 1.74 -23.79 10.75
N PHE A 130 1.78 -22.50 10.37
CA PHE A 130 2.90 -21.61 10.61
C PHE A 130 2.44 -20.17 10.78
N ILE A 131 3.02 -19.44 11.72
CA ILE A 131 2.78 -18.01 11.95
C ILE A 131 4.10 -17.25 11.94
N ALA A 132 4.19 -16.22 11.08
CA ALA A 132 5.21 -15.18 11.15
C ALA A 132 4.65 -13.97 11.92
N ALA A 133 5.33 -13.53 12.94
CA ALA A 133 4.88 -12.43 13.79
C ALA A 133 6.06 -11.50 14.16
N GLY A 134 5.80 -10.19 14.21
CA GLY A 134 6.78 -9.24 14.76
C GLY A 134 6.87 -9.33 16.29
N THR A 135 7.97 -8.85 16.84
CA THR A 135 8.21 -8.79 18.30
C THR A 135 7.18 -7.94 19.05
N ASP A 136 6.51 -7.02 18.37
CA ASP A 136 5.49 -6.10 18.89
C ASP A 136 4.05 -6.53 18.58
N LEU A 137 3.86 -7.79 18.13
CA LEU A 137 2.52 -8.33 17.88
C LEU A 137 1.68 -8.24 19.15
N SER A 138 0.47 -7.68 18.99
CA SER A 138 -0.57 -7.72 20.04
C SER A 138 -1.93 -8.04 19.42
N PHE A 139 -2.73 -8.86 20.10
CA PHE A 139 -4.05 -9.32 19.66
C PHE A 139 -4.95 -9.65 20.86
N GLY A 140 -6.22 -9.95 20.58
CA GLY A 140 -7.20 -10.24 21.62
C GLY A 140 -7.63 -9.00 22.39
N TYR A 141 -8.50 -9.20 23.39
CA TYR A 141 -9.07 -8.13 24.19
C TYR A 141 -7.97 -7.26 24.83
N GLN A 142 -8.03 -5.95 24.58
CA GLN A 142 -7.05 -4.96 25.05
C GLN A 142 -5.58 -5.28 24.68
N GLY A 143 -5.34 -6.10 23.65
CA GLY A 143 -3.99 -6.48 23.22
C GLY A 143 -3.27 -7.42 24.21
N ALA A 144 -3.99 -8.21 24.99
CA ALA A 144 -3.42 -9.13 25.97
C ALA A 144 -2.58 -10.24 25.34
N GLY A 145 -2.89 -10.66 24.10
CA GLY A 145 -2.14 -11.63 23.33
C GLY A 145 -0.84 -11.04 22.77
N ASN A 146 0.21 -11.84 22.75
CA ASN A 146 1.53 -11.46 22.27
C ASN A 146 2.31 -12.68 21.73
N ALA A 147 3.52 -12.45 21.20
CA ALA A 147 4.38 -13.50 20.67
C ALA A 147 4.67 -14.65 21.65
N LYS A 148 4.78 -14.35 22.96
CA LYS A 148 5.02 -15.38 24.00
C LYS A 148 3.81 -16.29 24.15
N LEU A 149 2.60 -15.73 24.17
CA LEU A 149 1.37 -16.51 24.24
C LEU A 149 1.21 -17.39 22.99
N LEU A 150 1.48 -16.86 21.79
CA LEU A 150 1.46 -17.67 20.57
C LEU A 150 2.40 -18.87 20.65
N LYS A 151 3.62 -18.68 21.16
CA LYS A 151 4.58 -19.77 21.34
C LYS A 151 4.08 -20.83 22.34
N ALA A 152 3.43 -20.43 23.42
CA ALA A 152 2.87 -21.38 24.39
C ALA A 152 1.80 -22.25 23.73
N PHE A 153 0.89 -21.64 22.97
CA PHE A 153 -0.19 -22.37 22.28
C PHE A 153 0.30 -23.16 21.06
N SER A 154 1.45 -22.80 20.48
CA SER A 154 1.99 -23.52 19.31
C SER A 154 2.35 -24.97 19.62
N GLU A 155 2.82 -25.25 20.84
CA GLU A 155 3.13 -26.61 21.29
C GLU A 155 1.86 -27.44 21.45
N GLU A 156 0.78 -26.84 22.01
CA GLU A 156 -0.51 -27.51 22.25
C GLU A 156 -1.25 -27.82 20.93
N TYR A 157 -1.29 -26.86 20.01
CA TYR A 157 -2.07 -26.99 18.76
C TYR A 157 -1.25 -27.45 17.54
N GLY A 158 0.07 -27.63 17.69
CA GLY A 158 0.93 -28.23 16.66
C GLY A 158 1.19 -27.32 15.46
N PHE A 159 1.23 -25.98 15.66
CA PHE A 159 1.69 -25.04 14.64
C PHE A 159 3.06 -24.45 15.01
N GLN A 160 3.78 -23.94 14.04
CA GLN A 160 5.08 -23.28 14.25
C GLN A 160 4.91 -21.77 14.37
N VAL A 161 5.74 -21.12 15.19
CA VAL A 161 5.78 -19.65 15.33
C VAL A 161 7.19 -19.15 15.12
N GLU A 162 7.38 -18.27 14.16
CA GLU A 162 8.61 -17.54 13.96
C GLU A 162 8.41 -16.07 14.33
N ILE A 163 9.26 -15.59 15.23
CA ILE A 163 9.24 -14.20 15.66
C ILE A 163 10.34 -13.46 14.92
N ILE A 164 9.91 -12.50 14.10
CA ILE A 164 10.78 -11.72 13.24
C ILE A 164 11.23 -10.47 13.97
N ASP A 165 12.54 -10.30 14.08
CA ASP A 165 13.13 -9.10 14.62
C ASP A 165 12.86 -7.89 13.72
N LYS A 166 12.79 -6.72 14.35
CA LYS A 166 12.52 -5.48 13.64
C LYS A 166 13.68 -5.13 12.70
N VAL A 167 13.34 -4.78 11.47
CA VAL A 167 14.28 -4.27 10.49
C VAL A 167 14.60 -2.81 10.83
N CYS A 168 15.88 -2.46 10.80
CA CYS A 168 16.35 -1.10 11.07
C CYS A 168 16.94 -0.45 9.81
N HIS A 169 16.81 0.86 9.73
CA HIS A 169 17.51 1.72 8.79
C HIS A 169 18.32 2.74 9.60
N GLU A 170 19.64 2.76 9.41
CA GLU A 170 20.57 3.64 10.15
C GLU A 170 20.34 3.66 11.68
N GLY A 171 20.08 2.47 12.27
CA GLY A 171 19.87 2.30 13.71
C GLY A 171 18.48 2.65 14.22
N ARG A 172 17.56 3.12 13.38
CA ARG A 172 16.16 3.35 13.73
C ARG A 172 15.26 2.24 13.17
N GLU A 173 14.36 1.71 14.00
CA GLU A 173 13.39 0.69 13.57
C GLU A 173 12.48 1.22 12.46
N ILE A 174 12.34 0.42 11.38
CA ILE A 174 11.41 0.71 10.29
C ILE A 174 9.98 0.38 10.76
N SER A 175 9.10 1.37 10.70
CA SER A 175 7.70 1.26 11.08
C SER A 175 6.83 2.13 10.19
N SER A 176 5.52 1.88 10.14
CA SER A 176 4.56 2.74 9.42
C SER A 176 4.61 4.19 9.91
N SER A 177 4.89 4.41 11.21
CA SER A 177 5.06 5.76 11.77
C SER A 177 6.31 6.47 11.22
N TYR A 178 7.43 5.75 11.10
CA TYR A 178 8.65 6.31 10.52
C TYR A 178 8.46 6.64 9.03
N VAL A 179 7.88 5.71 8.27
CA VAL A 179 7.56 5.97 6.86
C VAL A 179 6.66 7.20 6.69
N ARG A 180 5.61 7.32 7.53
CA ARG A 180 4.68 8.45 7.50
C ARG A 180 5.38 9.78 7.77
N GLU A 181 6.23 9.81 8.79
CA GLU A 181 7.03 10.99 9.13
C GLU A 181 7.86 11.47 7.93
N GLU A 182 8.52 10.57 7.21
CA GLU A 182 9.36 10.95 6.08
C GLU A 182 8.54 11.39 4.85
N ILE A 183 7.40 10.77 4.60
CA ILE A 183 6.47 11.23 3.55
C ILE A 183 5.94 12.63 3.88
N GLU A 184 5.54 12.89 5.13
CA GLU A 184 5.03 14.19 5.57
C GLU A 184 6.09 15.31 5.48
N LYS A 185 7.37 14.97 5.53
CA LYS A 185 8.49 15.88 5.28
C LYS A 185 8.82 16.08 3.80
N GLY A 186 8.31 15.22 2.92
CA GLY A 186 8.67 15.17 1.51
C GLY A 186 9.99 14.45 1.21
N ASN A 187 10.53 13.68 2.16
CA ASN A 187 11.76 12.88 1.99
C ASN A 187 11.46 11.60 1.23
N MET A 188 11.15 11.73 -0.07
CA MET A 188 10.65 10.61 -0.88
C MET A 188 11.68 9.49 -1.04
N GLU A 189 12.96 9.82 -1.14
CA GLU A 189 14.07 8.86 -1.27
C GLU A 189 14.20 8.01 0.00
N LEU A 190 14.11 8.62 1.17
CA LEU A 190 14.17 7.89 2.42
C LEU A 190 12.89 7.07 2.62
N ALA A 191 11.72 7.63 2.32
CA ALA A 191 10.48 6.87 2.34
C ALA A 191 10.56 5.64 1.44
N ALA A 192 11.11 5.77 0.23
CA ALA A 192 11.32 4.66 -0.70
C ALA A 192 12.31 3.62 -0.13
N ALA A 193 13.40 4.05 0.52
CA ALA A 193 14.36 3.16 1.18
C ALA A 193 13.72 2.35 2.32
N LEU A 194 12.83 2.96 3.10
CA LEU A 194 12.10 2.32 4.21
C LEU A 194 11.03 1.35 3.71
N ILE A 195 10.29 1.72 2.65
CA ILE A 195 9.25 0.89 2.04
C ILE A 195 9.87 -0.24 1.21
N GLY A 196 11.03 -0.01 0.59
CA GLY A 196 11.66 -0.93 -0.37
C GLY A 196 11.19 -0.72 -1.82
N LYS A 197 10.32 0.26 -2.07
CA LYS A 197 9.87 0.73 -3.38
C LYS A 197 9.43 2.19 -3.29
N THR A 198 9.36 2.86 -4.42
CA THR A 198 8.90 4.26 -4.49
C THR A 198 7.47 4.41 -3.98
N TYR A 199 7.22 5.46 -3.17
CA TYR A 199 5.88 5.76 -2.69
C TYR A 199 4.97 6.16 -3.83
N SER A 200 3.80 5.54 -3.92
CA SER A 200 2.89 5.71 -5.04
C SER A 200 1.47 6.09 -4.62
N ILE A 201 0.78 6.71 -5.55
CA ILE A 201 -0.62 7.13 -5.43
C ILE A 201 -1.35 6.58 -6.65
N SER A 202 -2.33 5.70 -6.40
CA SER A 202 -3.17 5.14 -7.46
C SER A 202 -4.53 5.83 -7.49
N GLY A 203 -5.13 5.94 -8.66
CA GLY A 203 -6.46 6.51 -8.82
C GLY A 203 -6.95 6.53 -10.25
N VAL A 204 -8.23 6.82 -10.41
CA VAL A 204 -8.86 6.98 -11.72
C VAL A 204 -8.56 8.38 -12.28
N VAL A 205 -8.22 8.45 -13.55
CA VAL A 205 -7.98 9.73 -14.23
C VAL A 205 -9.29 10.46 -14.45
N GLU A 206 -9.40 11.65 -13.87
CA GLU A 206 -10.56 12.53 -13.99
C GLU A 206 -10.30 13.70 -14.94
N HIS A 207 -11.40 14.31 -15.42
CA HIS A 207 -11.30 15.55 -16.18
C HIS A 207 -10.95 16.72 -15.25
N GLY A 208 -9.76 17.32 -15.47
CA GLY A 208 -9.36 18.57 -14.81
C GLY A 208 -9.87 19.82 -15.54
N ASN A 209 -9.44 20.98 -15.05
CA ASN A 209 -9.78 22.30 -15.63
C ASN A 209 -9.14 22.57 -17.01
N ARG A 210 -8.31 21.65 -17.53
CA ARG A 210 -7.64 21.70 -18.84
C ARG A 210 -6.75 22.92 -19.07
N ILE A 211 -6.37 23.66 -18.01
CA ILE A 211 -5.49 24.84 -18.11
C ILE A 211 -4.14 24.46 -18.72
N GLY A 212 -3.55 23.34 -18.27
CA GLY A 212 -2.28 22.85 -18.83
C GLY A 212 -2.36 22.61 -20.33
N ARG A 213 -3.49 22.11 -20.84
CA ARG A 213 -3.69 21.87 -22.28
C ARG A 213 -3.65 23.17 -23.10
N THR A 214 -4.24 24.26 -22.58
CA THR A 214 -4.20 25.57 -23.25
C THR A 214 -2.80 26.20 -23.23
N LEU A 215 -1.97 25.83 -22.27
CA LEU A 215 -0.59 26.31 -22.12
C LEU A 215 0.45 25.40 -22.80
N GLY A 216 0.01 24.30 -23.45
CA GLY A 216 0.89 23.38 -24.19
C GLY A 216 1.52 22.26 -23.35
N PHE A 217 1.02 22.02 -22.11
CA PHE A 217 1.45 20.90 -21.27
C PHE A 217 0.24 20.13 -20.70
N PRO A 218 -0.36 19.25 -21.52
CA PRO A 218 -1.49 18.44 -21.06
C PRO A 218 -1.12 17.60 -19.85
N THR A 219 -1.99 17.58 -18.84
CA THR A 219 -1.79 16.83 -17.58
C THR A 219 -2.91 15.83 -17.37
N VAL A 220 -2.59 14.73 -16.74
CA VAL A 220 -3.56 13.80 -16.16
C VAL A 220 -3.87 14.21 -14.73
N ASN A 221 -5.11 14.06 -14.31
CA ASN A 221 -5.57 14.47 -12.99
C ASN A 221 -6.08 13.26 -12.23
N LEU A 222 -5.50 12.99 -11.05
CA LEU A 222 -5.99 11.99 -10.12
C LEU A 222 -6.64 12.66 -8.92
N LEU A 223 -7.72 12.08 -8.45
CA LEU A 223 -8.30 12.39 -7.15
C LEU A 223 -8.05 11.21 -6.20
N PRO A 224 -7.02 11.30 -5.34
CA PRO A 224 -6.72 10.23 -4.40
C PRO A 224 -7.85 9.98 -3.42
N GLU A 225 -7.96 8.76 -2.92
CA GLU A 225 -8.89 8.44 -1.84
C GLU A 225 -8.63 9.33 -0.61
N LYS A 226 -9.70 9.75 0.06
CA LYS A 226 -9.60 10.64 1.24
C LYS A 226 -8.72 10.07 2.37
N VAL A 227 -8.59 8.76 2.45
CA VAL A 227 -7.76 8.08 3.46
C VAL A 227 -6.28 8.08 3.12
N LYS A 228 -5.90 8.21 1.83
CA LYS A 228 -4.50 8.18 1.39
C LYS A 228 -3.70 9.32 1.99
N LEU A 229 -2.53 8.99 2.55
CA LEU A 229 -1.55 9.99 2.96
C LEU A 229 -0.93 10.61 1.71
N LEU A 230 -0.93 11.91 1.63
CA LEU A 230 -0.23 12.66 0.59
C LEU A 230 0.96 13.40 1.21
N PRO A 231 2.09 13.48 0.50
CA PRO A 231 3.21 14.30 0.94
C PRO A 231 2.87 15.79 0.80
N PRO A 232 3.76 16.71 1.20
CA PRO A 232 3.54 18.15 1.11
C PRO A 232 3.13 18.62 -0.28
N CYS A 233 2.28 19.64 -0.34
CA CYS A 233 1.93 20.28 -1.61
C CYS A 233 3.18 20.84 -2.30
N GLY A 234 3.33 20.52 -3.59
CA GLY A 234 4.51 20.90 -4.36
C GLY A 234 4.70 20.07 -5.62
N VAL A 235 5.85 20.24 -6.22
CA VAL A 235 6.24 19.59 -7.47
C VAL A 235 7.19 18.43 -7.17
N TYR A 236 6.94 17.30 -7.82
CA TYR A 236 7.70 16.05 -7.67
C TYR A 236 8.14 15.53 -9.03
N PHE A 237 9.31 14.93 -9.09
CA PHE A 237 9.66 14.06 -10.20
C PHE A 237 9.06 12.69 -9.94
N SER A 238 8.48 12.09 -10.98
CA SER A 238 7.64 10.90 -10.82
C SER A 238 7.73 9.95 -12.00
N LYS A 239 7.35 8.69 -11.75
CA LYS A 239 7.04 7.72 -12.81
C LYS A 239 5.55 7.44 -12.82
N VAL A 240 4.99 7.27 -14.01
CA VAL A 240 3.57 7.01 -14.22
C VAL A 240 3.40 5.65 -14.86
N PHE A 241 2.63 4.80 -14.20
CA PHE A 241 2.31 3.46 -14.67
C PHE A 241 0.93 3.49 -15.31
N VAL A 242 0.89 3.23 -16.62
CA VAL A 242 -0.34 3.17 -17.41
C VAL A 242 -0.39 1.80 -18.08
N ASP A 243 -1.39 0.99 -17.72
CA ASP A 243 -1.48 -0.41 -18.15
C ASP A 243 -0.18 -1.16 -17.75
N LYS A 244 0.64 -1.59 -18.71
CA LYS A 244 1.93 -2.27 -18.46
C LYS A 244 3.15 -1.41 -18.83
N GLU A 245 2.95 -0.14 -19.14
CA GLU A 245 4.00 0.78 -19.57
C GLU A 245 4.33 1.77 -18.47
N VAL A 246 5.57 2.22 -18.45
CA VAL A 246 6.10 3.19 -17.48
C VAL A 246 6.60 4.42 -18.22
N TYR A 247 6.17 5.57 -17.75
CA TYR A 247 6.53 6.88 -18.32
C TYR A 247 7.14 7.76 -17.24
N ASP A 248 8.06 8.61 -17.64
CA ASP A 248 8.56 9.66 -16.76
C ASP A 248 7.55 10.81 -16.68
N GLY A 249 7.52 11.51 -15.55
CA GLY A 249 6.58 12.60 -15.34
C GLY A 249 7.03 13.65 -14.34
N VAL A 250 6.32 14.77 -14.36
CA VAL A 250 6.38 15.81 -13.32
C VAL A 250 5.00 15.98 -12.73
N THR A 251 4.90 15.80 -11.42
CA THR A 251 3.65 15.77 -10.68
C THR A 251 3.54 16.98 -9.76
N ASN A 252 2.44 17.70 -9.84
CA ASN A 252 2.04 18.69 -8.84
C ASN A 252 1.00 18.11 -7.90
N ILE A 253 1.26 18.17 -6.60
CA ILE A 253 0.30 17.88 -5.53
C ILE A 253 -0.13 19.21 -4.95
N GLY A 254 -1.43 19.52 -5.04
CA GLY A 254 -1.91 20.83 -4.62
C GLY A 254 -3.41 20.91 -4.42
N TYR A 255 -3.85 22.01 -3.81
CA TYR A 255 -5.26 22.25 -3.56
C TYR A 255 -5.98 22.57 -4.86
N LYS A 256 -7.07 21.84 -5.14
CA LYS A 256 -7.97 22.17 -6.25
C LYS A 256 -9.13 23.01 -5.73
N PRO A 257 -9.41 24.17 -6.36
CA PRO A 257 -10.63 24.89 -6.08
C PRO A 257 -11.81 24.02 -6.54
N THR A 258 -12.63 23.59 -5.59
CA THR A 258 -13.90 22.89 -5.88
C THR A 258 -15.05 23.85 -5.73
N VAL A 259 -16.14 23.62 -6.48
CA VAL A 259 -17.40 24.37 -6.35
C VAL A 259 -18.10 24.11 -5.00
N SER A 260 -17.66 23.07 -4.26
CA SER A 260 -18.07 22.72 -2.90
C SER A 260 -17.08 23.26 -1.88
N GLU A 261 -17.52 23.62 -0.67
CA GLU A 261 -16.72 24.21 0.42
C GLU A 261 -15.53 23.37 0.91
N GLU A 262 -15.39 22.11 0.49
CA GLU A 262 -14.25 21.25 0.82
C GLU A 262 -13.15 21.38 -0.24
N SER A 263 -12.06 22.09 0.07
CA SER A 263 -10.84 22.04 -0.75
C SER A 263 -10.26 20.62 -0.75
N ARG A 264 -10.11 20.02 -1.94
CA ARG A 264 -9.50 18.70 -2.10
C ARG A 264 -8.09 18.85 -2.63
N ILE A 265 -7.17 18.02 -2.13
CA ILE A 265 -5.83 17.91 -2.71
C ILE A 265 -5.93 16.98 -3.92
N GLY A 266 -5.47 17.45 -5.05
CA GLY A 266 -5.37 16.69 -6.30
C GLY A 266 -3.92 16.37 -6.63
N VAL A 267 -3.74 15.35 -7.46
CA VAL A 267 -2.47 14.96 -8.06
C VAL A 267 -2.57 15.22 -9.56
N GLU A 268 -1.81 16.16 -10.05
CA GLU A 268 -1.80 16.59 -11.45
C GLU A 268 -0.43 16.30 -12.06
N THR A 269 -0.37 15.43 -13.08
CA THR A 269 0.89 14.94 -13.63
C THR A 269 0.99 15.25 -15.12
N PHE A 270 2.06 15.94 -15.51
CA PHE A 270 2.56 15.99 -16.89
C PHE A 270 3.36 14.71 -17.13
N ILE A 271 3.03 14.00 -18.22
CA ILE A 271 3.71 12.77 -18.62
C ILE A 271 4.51 13.07 -19.88
N TYR A 272 5.81 12.74 -19.88
CA TYR A 272 6.66 12.97 -21.06
C TYR A 272 6.31 11.99 -22.19
N ASP A 273 6.37 12.45 -23.41
CA ASP A 273 6.18 11.67 -24.64
C ASP A 273 4.88 10.83 -24.63
N PHE A 274 3.79 11.41 -24.10
CA PHE A 274 2.54 10.72 -23.87
C PHE A 274 1.36 11.37 -24.59
N GLU A 275 0.72 10.62 -25.50
CA GLU A 275 -0.41 11.10 -26.32
C GLU A 275 -1.69 10.26 -26.16
N LYS A 276 -1.67 9.23 -25.23
CA LYS A 276 -2.80 8.32 -25.07
C LYS A 276 -3.93 8.98 -24.30
N ASP A 277 -5.17 8.63 -24.67
CA ASP A 277 -6.34 8.96 -23.86
C ASP A 277 -6.47 7.94 -22.70
N VAL A 278 -6.43 8.46 -21.47
CA VAL A 278 -6.47 7.67 -20.25
C VAL A 278 -7.60 8.10 -19.30
N TYR A 279 -8.51 8.92 -19.75
CA TYR A 279 -9.69 9.28 -18.93
C TYR A 279 -10.50 8.05 -18.53
N GLY A 280 -10.86 7.99 -17.26
CA GLY A 280 -11.59 6.86 -16.68
C GLY A 280 -10.73 5.61 -16.42
N LYS A 281 -9.46 5.59 -16.84
CA LYS A 281 -8.52 4.51 -16.51
C LYS A 281 -7.91 4.73 -15.14
N GLU A 282 -7.60 3.64 -14.46
CA GLU A 282 -6.79 3.65 -13.25
C GLU A 282 -5.30 3.70 -13.63
N ILE A 283 -4.58 4.65 -13.04
CA ILE A 283 -3.12 4.78 -13.21
C ILE A 283 -2.46 4.93 -11.83
N THR A 284 -1.16 4.68 -11.79
CA THR A 284 -0.35 4.84 -10.58
C THR A 284 0.76 5.85 -10.83
N VAL A 285 0.89 6.84 -9.94
CA VAL A 285 1.95 7.84 -9.94
C VAL A 285 2.89 7.55 -8.78
N SER A 286 4.15 7.21 -9.08
CA SER A 286 5.22 6.96 -8.11
C SER A 286 6.07 8.22 -7.96
N LEU A 287 6.19 8.73 -6.74
CA LEU A 287 6.88 9.99 -6.43
C LEU A 287 8.34 9.70 -6.07
N GLU A 288 9.27 10.11 -6.91
CA GLU A 288 10.69 9.78 -6.74
C GLU A 288 11.47 10.84 -5.96
N HIS A 289 11.16 12.14 -6.22
CA HIS A 289 11.92 13.25 -5.63
C HIS A 289 11.04 14.48 -5.44
N PHE A 290 11.14 15.12 -4.27
CA PHE A 290 10.51 16.44 -4.01
C PHE A 290 11.33 17.56 -4.62
N ARG A 291 10.81 18.19 -5.67
CA ARG A 291 11.52 19.25 -6.40
C ARG A 291 11.42 20.60 -5.71
N ARG A 292 10.22 21.03 -5.33
CA ARG A 292 9.93 22.33 -4.71
C ARG A 292 8.52 22.41 -4.14
N SER A 293 8.29 23.33 -3.24
CA SER A 293 6.95 23.67 -2.76
C SER A 293 6.11 24.39 -3.82
N GLU A 294 4.79 24.44 -3.62
CA GLU A 294 3.89 25.25 -4.43
C GLU A 294 4.28 26.73 -4.39
N GLN A 295 4.05 27.41 -5.51
CA GLN A 295 4.29 28.85 -5.65
C GLN A 295 3.07 29.51 -6.27
N LYS A 296 2.79 30.75 -5.89
CA LYS A 296 1.80 31.60 -6.54
C LYS A 296 2.47 32.40 -7.64
N PHE A 297 1.82 32.47 -8.78
CA PHE A 297 2.30 33.23 -9.95
C PHE A 297 1.41 34.44 -10.17
N SER A 298 2.00 35.55 -10.57
CA SER A 298 1.26 36.79 -10.85
C SER A 298 0.47 36.72 -12.15
N ASP A 299 0.96 35.92 -13.09
CA ASP A 299 0.39 35.78 -14.43
C ASP A 299 0.67 34.39 -15.03
N LEU A 300 0.06 34.11 -16.18
CA LEU A 300 0.18 32.83 -16.89
C LEU A 300 1.57 32.63 -17.51
N GLU A 301 2.29 33.70 -17.85
CA GLU A 301 3.63 33.61 -18.46
C GLU A 301 4.64 33.11 -17.42
N GLN A 302 4.59 33.63 -16.20
CA GLN A 302 5.43 33.15 -15.10
C GLN A 302 5.12 31.69 -14.75
N LEU A 303 3.83 31.32 -14.69
CA LEU A 303 3.43 29.93 -14.49
C LEU A 303 4.04 29.03 -15.57
N LYS A 304 3.92 29.41 -16.84
CA LYS A 304 4.44 28.63 -17.98
C LYS A 304 5.96 28.48 -17.88
N ALA A 305 6.68 29.56 -17.66
CA ALA A 305 8.13 29.56 -17.54
C ALA A 305 8.60 28.63 -16.40
N GLN A 306 7.90 28.65 -15.26
CA GLN A 306 8.25 27.77 -14.14
C GLN A 306 7.95 26.30 -14.47
N VAL A 307 6.81 26.01 -15.10
CA VAL A 307 6.48 24.62 -15.50
C VAL A 307 7.49 24.10 -16.52
N ASP A 308 7.90 24.92 -17.49
CA ASP A 308 8.92 24.52 -18.47
C ASP A 308 10.27 24.26 -17.77
N ALA A 309 10.67 25.08 -16.80
CA ALA A 309 11.88 24.84 -15.99
C ALA A 309 11.79 23.55 -15.15
N ASP A 310 10.62 23.22 -14.60
CA ASP A 310 10.42 21.99 -13.85
C ASP A 310 10.47 20.76 -14.77
N LYS A 311 9.91 20.85 -15.98
CA LYS A 311 9.98 19.80 -17.01
C LYS A 311 11.44 19.56 -17.44
N GLU A 312 12.20 20.61 -17.75
CA GLU A 312 13.62 20.48 -18.11
C GLU A 312 14.44 19.85 -16.99
N ALA A 313 14.17 20.22 -15.73
CA ALA A 313 14.82 19.63 -14.58
C ALA A 313 14.44 18.15 -14.40
N GLY A 314 13.18 17.78 -14.68
CA GLY A 314 12.70 16.41 -14.67
C GLY A 314 13.39 15.54 -15.71
N VAL A 315 13.53 16.02 -16.95
CA VAL A 315 14.30 15.30 -17.99
C VAL A 315 15.72 15.00 -17.51
N LYS A 316 16.41 15.98 -16.91
CA LYS A 316 17.77 15.80 -16.39
C LYS A 316 17.83 14.83 -15.21
N PHE A 317 16.77 14.75 -14.42
CA PHE A 317 16.66 13.82 -13.29
C PHE A 317 16.51 12.37 -13.78
N HIS A 318 15.60 12.12 -14.72
CA HIS A 318 15.30 10.79 -15.24
C HIS A 318 16.39 10.22 -16.18
N GLN A 319 17.29 11.04 -16.69
CA GLN A 319 18.44 10.61 -17.52
C GLN A 319 19.65 10.12 -16.70
N LYS A 320 19.61 10.26 -15.37
CA LYS A 320 20.67 9.77 -14.46
C LYS A 320 20.49 8.31 -14.11
#